data_82a7fe10c4c3f182c01d3fff7b840b21
#
_entry.id   82a7fe10c4c3f182c01d3fff7b840b21
#
_cell.length_a   1.000
_cell.length_b   1.000
_cell.length_c   1.000
_cell.angle_alpha   90.00
_cell.angle_beta   90.00
_cell.angle_gamma   90.00
#
_symmetry.space_group_name_H-M   'P 1'
#
loop_
_entity.id
_entity.type
_entity.pdbx_description
1 polymer ?
#
loop_
_entity_poly.entity_id
_entity_poly.type
_entity_poly.pdbx_seq_one_letter_code
_entity_poly.pdbx_strand_id
1 'polypeptide(L)'
;RPEDRPRTPGDGKIGGHAMIDGRPVVVAGDDITVKHASNARSGSHRVERLYGHAVSHGSPFVFIGEGGGARIPDILGSEGITRARLVDMSGRSVPKVALVVGDSCGFSSFFCAFSDLAIQVRGTCMAVVSPRVIEKATGETVSPEELGGVDVHSKITGQIDVVADTEADAYQTVRQFLDLLPPNSWSRPQRRGALQRPEADDTLLSLVPENRRRAYDMKRVIARIVDAGSFLELQAGFARSIICGLARIGGWTVGVVASQPKFEAGAFGPDACDKATKLLLLCDAYDIPVVFLQDTPGFIIGKEAERARVLSKSLMLFQALMKMTAPRLTVILRKGFGLAFTVMGGPYTGSDLICAWPGAEISQMDPAPGANVLSGGSSTSTPNADGLALVTRAVDPYGAATIMGIDEVIDPADTRALLVGELERLGQRQWIPADRRPLNSWPSCW
;
A
#
# COMPACT_ATOMS: atom_id res chain seq x y z
N ARG A 1 -29.82 21.93 17.95
CA ARG A 1 -30.87 22.43 18.81
C ARG A 1 -32.19 22.43 18.04
N PRO A 2 -33.38 22.38 18.68
CA PRO A 2 -34.65 22.38 17.97
C PRO A 2 -34.84 23.57 17.02
N GLU A 3 -34.42 24.74 17.43
CA GLU A 3 -34.46 25.98 16.62
C GLU A 3 -33.57 25.96 15.38
N ASP A 4 -32.53 25.13 15.37
CA ASP A 4 -31.61 25.00 14.23
C ASP A 4 -32.08 24.01 13.16
N ARG A 5 -33.03 23.13 13.48
CA ARG A 5 -33.50 22.04 12.59
C ARG A 5 -33.84 22.47 11.17
N PRO A 6 -34.53 23.61 10.92
CA PRO A 6 -34.83 24.04 9.56
C PRO A 6 -33.59 24.46 8.76
N ARG A 7 -32.50 24.82 9.46
CA ARG A 7 -31.26 25.33 8.86
C ARG A 7 -30.13 24.29 8.83
N THR A 8 -30.36 23.07 9.32
CA THR A 8 -29.36 22.02 9.41
C THR A 8 -29.90 20.69 8.89
N PRO A 9 -30.34 20.62 7.62
CA PRO A 9 -30.79 19.36 7.04
C PRO A 9 -29.68 18.31 7.10
N GLY A 10 -30.02 17.12 7.56
CA GLY A 10 -29.02 16.06 7.66
C GLY A 10 -27.85 16.29 8.63
N ASP A 11 -27.84 17.45 9.32
CA ASP A 11 -26.73 17.87 10.20
C ASP A 11 -25.38 17.96 9.46
N GLY A 12 -25.41 18.38 8.18
CA GLY A 12 -24.22 18.49 7.35
C GLY A 12 -23.62 17.16 6.89
N LYS A 13 -24.35 16.05 7.06
CA LYS A 13 -23.94 14.73 6.57
C LYS A 13 -25.05 14.14 5.72
N ILE A 14 -24.69 13.69 4.52
CA ILE A 14 -25.58 13.05 3.56
C ILE A 14 -25.05 11.65 3.25
N GLY A 15 -25.89 10.79 2.71
CA GLY A 15 -25.48 9.46 2.28
C GLY A 15 -26.63 8.49 2.15
N GLY A 16 -26.30 7.31 1.66
CA GLY A 16 -27.26 6.24 1.39
C GLY A 16 -26.63 5.11 0.57
N HIS A 17 -27.51 4.26 0.03
CA HIS A 17 -27.13 3.19 -0.89
C HIS A 17 -27.03 3.73 -2.31
N ALA A 18 -26.00 3.30 -3.04
CA ALA A 18 -25.73 3.67 -4.42
C ALA A 18 -25.20 2.49 -5.23
N MET A 19 -25.01 2.71 -6.52
CA MET A 19 -24.40 1.74 -7.43
C MET A 19 -23.20 2.36 -8.12
N ILE A 20 -22.07 1.69 -8.11
CA ILE A 20 -20.87 2.04 -8.89
C ILE A 20 -20.56 0.86 -9.81
N ASP A 21 -20.66 1.07 -11.12
CA ASP A 21 -20.41 0.07 -12.18
C ASP A 21 -21.11 -1.29 -11.90
N GLY A 22 -22.40 -1.22 -11.51
CA GLY A 22 -23.21 -2.40 -11.18
C GLY A 22 -22.93 -3.02 -9.81
N ARG A 23 -22.05 -2.43 -9.00
CA ARG A 23 -21.73 -2.89 -7.65
C ARG A 23 -22.47 -2.04 -6.62
N PRO A 24 -23.23 -2.65 -5.69
CA PRO A 24 -23.81 -1.94 -4.56
C PRO A 24 -22.71 -1.36 -3.66
N VAL A 25 -22.89 -0.12 -3.25
CA VAL A 25 -22.00 0.59 -2.32
C VAL A 25 -22.84 1.38 -1.32
N VAL A 26 -22.26 1.69 -0.17
CA VAL A 26 -22.81 2.68 0.75
C VAL A 26 -21.93 3.91 0.70
N VAL A 27 -22.54 5.08 0.48
CA VAL A 27 -21.85 6.35 0.39
C VAL A 27 -22.25 7.23 1.55
N ALA A 28 -21.29 7.90 2.17
CA ALA A 28 -21.49 8.99 3.11
C ALA A 28 -20.64 10.18 2.68
N GLY A 29 -21.11 11.39 2.94
CA GLY A 29 -20.34 12.58 2.58
C GLY A 29 -20.72 13.80 3.42
N ASP A 30 -19.85 14.77 3.34
CA ASP A 30 -19.98 16.06 3.97
C ASP A 30 -20.78 17.02 3.07
N ASP A 31 -21.74 17.75 3.65
CA ASP A 31 -22.46 18.83 3.00
C ASP A 31 -21.96 20.17 3.59
N ILE A 32 -20.99 20.77 2.91
CA ILE A 32 -20.35 22.02 3.35
C ILE A 32 -21.33 23.21 3.45
N THR A 33 -22.44 23.15 2.71
CA THR A 33 -23.47 24.22 2.76
C THR A 33 -24.15 24.29 4.11
N VAL A 34 -24.09 23.21 4.91
CA VAL A 34 -24.68 23.10 6.24
C VAL A 34 -23.59 23.26 7.31
N LYS A 35 -23.40 24.47 7.81
CA LYS A 35 -22.44 24.80 8.89
C LYS A 35 -21.02 24.27 8.62
N HIS A 36 -20.55 24.39 7.37
CA HIS A 36 -19.27 23.87 6.91
C HIS A 36 -19.07 22.37 7.20
N ALA A 37 -20.14 21.59 7.12
CA ALA A 37 -20.16 20.17 7.45
C ALA A 37 -19.53 19.84 8.82
N SER A 38 -19.43 20.81 9.72
CA SER A 38 -18.83 20.62 11.05
C SER A 38 -19.58 19.53 11.81
N ASN A 39 -18.83 18.65 12.46
CA ASN A 39 -19.36 17.45 13.05
C ASN A 39 -20.00 17.67 14.40
N ALA A 40 -21.21 17.19 14.58
CA ALA A 40 -21.95 17.12 15.83
C ALA A 40 -22.57 15.73 16.00
N ARG A 41 -23.27 15.50 17.09
CA ARG A 41 -23.80 14.18 17.48
C ARG A 41 -24.62 13.50 16.38
N SER A 42 -25.55 14.22 15.75
CA SER A 42 -26.46 13.62 14.75
C SER A 42 -25.75 13.25 13.47
N GLY A 43 -24.79 14.08 13.02
CA GLY A 43 -23.96 13.81 11.87
C GLY A 43 -23.07 12.58 12.07
N SER A 44 -22.37 12.48 13.21
CA SER A 44 -21.56 11.31 13.56
C SER A 44 -22.40 10.04 13.57
N HIS A 45 -23.57 10.07 14.21
CA HIS A 45 -24.46 8.91 14.30
C HIS A 45 -25.00 8.46 12.94
N ARG A 46 -25.22 9.41 12.01
CA ARG A 46 -25.62 9.08 10.64
C ARG A 46 -24.53 8.31 9.90
N VAL A 47 -23.28 8.79 9.96
CA VAL A 47 -22.15 8.13 9.31
C VAL A 47 -21.89 6.75 9.93
N GLU A 48 -21.95 6.63 11.26
CA GLU A 48 -21.85 5.35 11.98
C GLU A 48 -22.88 4.33 11.47
N ARG A 49 -24.16 4.75 11.34
CA ARG A 49 -25.22 3.88 10.81
C ARG A 49 -24.99 3.48 9.36
N LEU A 50 -24.56 4.41 8.51
CA LEU A 50 -24.26 4.11 7.11
C LEU A 50 -23.12 3.10 6.99
N TYR A 51 -22.04 3.28 7.79
CA TYR A 51 -20.96 2.30 7.84
C TYR A 51 -21.45 0.93 8.35
N GLY A 52 -22.27 0.91 9.40
CA GLY A 52 -22.91 -0.32 9.89
C GLY A 52 -23.75 -1.02 8.80
N HIS A 53 -24.47 -0.25 7.98
CA HIS A 53 -25.19 -0.80 6.81
C HIS A 53 -24.21 -1.38 5.77
N ALA A 54 -23.09 -0.69 5.49
CA ALA A 54 -22.07 -1.21 4.56
C ALA A 54 -21.58 -2.58 5.03
N VAL A 55 -21.20 -2.70 6.30
CA VAL A 55 -20.72 -3.95 6.89
C VAL A 55 -21.80 -5.03 6.88
N SER A 56 -23.04 -4.72 7.32
CA SER A 56 -24.12 -5.72 7.40
C SER A 56 -24.57 -6.23 6.02
N HIS A 57 -24.43 -5.43 4.96
CA HIS A 57 -24.78 -5.81 3.60
C HIS A 57 -23.56 -6.34 2.80
N GLY A 58 -22.36 -6.29 3.38
CA GLY A 58 -21.13 -6.69 2.68
C GLY A 58 -20.80 -5.82 1.48
N SER A 59 -21.13 -4.53 1.55
CA SER A 59 -20.94 -3.57 0.46
C SER A 59 -19.81 -2.61 0.79
N PRO A 60 -18.97 -2.18 -0.17
CA PRO A 60 -17.95 -1.17 0.05
C PRO A 60 -18.54 0.12 0.64
N PHE A 61 -17.73 0.80 1.45
CA PHE A 61 -18.06 2.09 2.03
C PHE A 61 -17.20 3.19 1.39
N VAL A 62 -17.85 4.23 0.88
CA VAL A 62 -17.19 5.38 0.26
C VAL A 62 -17.53 6.63 1.07
N PHE A 63 -16.52 7.32 1.57
CA PHE A 63 -16.65 8.58 2.29
C PHE A 63 -16.10 9.75 1.46
N ILE A 64 -16.91 10.80 1.29
CA ILE A 64 -16.53 12.04 0.58
C ILE A 64 -16.38 13.14 1.62
N GLY A 65 -15.14 13.55 1.89
CA GLY A 65 -14.76 14.42 2.99
C GLY A 65 -14.52 15.86 2.54
N GLU A 66 -15.25 16.78 3.15
CA GLU A 66 -15.04 18.24 3.11
C GLU A 66 -15.65 18.83 4.38
N GLY A 67 -14.94 18.70 5.51
CA GLY A 67 -15.54 19.02 6.81
C GLY A 67 -14.69 19.90 7.73
N GLY A 68 -15.31 20.92 8.28
CA GLY A 68 -14.67 21.89 9.19
C GLY A 68 -14.33 21.39 10.60
N GLY A 69 -14.37 20.07 10.83
CA GLY A 69 -14.04 19.47 12.12
C GLY A 69 -15.19 19.52 13.14
N ALA A 70 -14.85 19.61 14.40
CA ALA A 70 -15.79 19.61 15.51
C ALA A 70 -16.67 20.86 15.55
N ARG A 71 -17.98 20.68 15.70
CA ARG A 71 -18.90 21.82 15.86
C ARG A 71 -18.88 22.35 17.28
N ILE A 72 -18.37 23.56 17.46
CA ILE A 72 -18.42 24.28 18.72
C ILE A 72 -19.65 25.23 18.70
N PRO A 73 -20.47 25.25 19.76
CA PRO A 73 -20.31 24.65 21.10
C PRO A 73 -20.90 23.25 21.27
N ASP A 74 -21.45 22.59 20.24
CA ASP A 74 -22.24 21.33 20.39
C ASP A 74 -21.45 20.16 21.00
N ILE A 75 -20.13 20.13 20.77
CA ILE A 75 -19.23 19.10 21.34
C ILE A 75 -18.20 19.68 22.30
N LEU A 76 -18.41 20.90 22.78
CA LEU A 76 -17.57 21.48 23.80
C LEU A 76 -18.00 20.99 25.19
N GLY A 77 -17.02 20.83 26.09
CA GLY A 77 -17.25 20.38 27.46
C GLY A 77 -17.37 18.86 27.59
N SER A 78 -17.46 18.40 28.83
CA SER A 78 -17.45 16.95 29.14
C SER A 78 -18.63 16.20 28.52
N GLU A 79 -19.80 16.75 28.54
CA GLU A 79 -20.99 16.11 27.92
C GLU A 79 -20.88 16.07 26.40
N GLY A 80 -20.34 17.12 25.78
CA GLY A 80 -20.18 17.18 24.33
C GLY A 80 -19.20 16.13 23.84
N ILE A 81 -17.99 16.10 24.42
CA ILE A 81 -16.93 15.16 23.99
C ILE A 81 -17.29 13.70 24.33
N THR A 82 -17.93 13.41 25.45
CA THR A 82 -18.30 12.04 25.80
C THR A 82 -19.47 11.49 24.96
N ARG A 83 -20.22 12.35 24.30
CA ARG A 83 -21.26 11.96 23.34
C ARG A 83 -20.78 11.95 21.90
N ALA A 84 -19.58 12.46 21.62
CA ALA A 84 -18.94 12.33 20.31
C ALA A 84 -18.53 10.86 20.11
N ARG A 85 -18.98 10.26 19.01
CA ARG A 85 -18.58 8.89 18.66
C ARG A 85 -17.66 8.94 17.45
N LEU A 86 -16.51 8.28 17.57
CA LEU A 86 -15.74 7.88 16.40
C LEU A 86 -16.35 6.59 15.87
N VAL A 87 -16.55 6.53 14.57
CA VAL A 87 -16.98 5.30 13.91
C VAL A 87 -15.85 4.30 14.03
N ASP A 88 -16.13 3.14 14.60
CA ASP A 88 -15.17 2.05 14.62
C ASP A 88 -15.04 1.46 13.21
N MET A 89 -14.03 1.90 12.51
CA MET A 89 -13.64 1.38 11.20
C MET A 89 -12.42 0.46 11.30
N SER A 90 -12.09 0.00 12.50
CA SER A 90 -11.05 -1.01 12.68
C SER A 90 -11.44 -2.31 11.96
N GLY A 91 -10.44 -3.05 11.53
CA GLY A 91 -10.67 -4.23 10.69
C GLY A 91 -11.09 -3.89 9.24
N ARG A 92 -11.04 -4.89 8.40
CA ARG A 92 -11.29 -4.78 6.94
C ARG A 92 -12.40 -5.72 6.50
N SER A 93 -13.60 -5.48 7.03
CA SER A 93 -14.78 -6.28 6.65
C SER A 93 -15.24 -5.96 5.23
N VAL A 94 -15.26 -4.69 4.87
CA VAL A 94 -15.63 -4.20 3.54
C VAL A 94 -14.60 -3.19 3.06
N PRO A 95 -14.36 -3.04 1.75
CA PRO A 95 -13.49 -1.99 1.23
C PRO A 95 -13.92 -0.61 1.68
N LYS A 96 -13.00 0.17 2.22
CA LYS A 96 -13.20 1.53 2.71
C LYS A 96 -12.41 2.49 1.84
N VAL A 97 -13.10 3.43 1.23
CA VAL A 97 -12.51 4.46 0.38
C VAL A 97 -12.86 5.83 0.94
N ALA A 98 -11.88 6.69 1.08
CA ALA A 98 -12.12 8.09 1.44
C ALA A 98 -11.53 9.03 0.39
N LEU A 99 -12.32 10.06 0.06
CA LEU A 99 -11.93 11.15 -0.85
C LEU A 99 -11.90 12.45 -0.05
N VAL A 100 -10.80 13.18 -0.17
CA VAL A 100 -10.66 14.55 0.32
C VAL A 100 -10.89 15.47 -0.87
N VAL A 101 -12.09 16.06 -0.97
CA VAL A 101 -12.51 16.93 -2.08
C VAL A 101 -12.49 18.42 -1.72
N GLY A 102 -12.31 18.72 -0.45
CA GLY A 102 -12.13 20.06 0.11
C GLY A 102 -11.33 19.99 1.42
N ASP A 103 -11.33 21.06 2.20
CA ASP A 103 -10.61 21.07 3.47
C ASP A 103 -11.27 20.12 4.47
N SER A 104 -10.56 19.08 4.87
CA SER A 104 -11.02 18.03 5.76
C SER A 104 -10.24 18.04 7.07
N CYS A 105 -10.91 18.43 8.16
CA CYS A 105 -10.30 18.50 9.47
C CYS A 105 -11.03 17.62 10.50
N GLY A 106 -10.29 17.09 11.47
CA GLY A 106 -10.83 16.33 12.58
C GLY A 106 -11.56 15.07 12.11
N PHE A 107 -12.87 14.99 12.37
CA PHE A 107 -13.66 13.78 12.09
C PHE A 107 -13.56 13.30 10.63
N SER A 108 -13.64 14.22 9.67
CA SER A 108 -13.54 13.87 8.25
C SER A 108 -12.15 13.33 7.87
N SER A 109 -11.07 13.89 8.43
CA SER A 109 -9.70 13.38 8.17
C SER A 109 -9.46 12.01 8.80
N PHE A 110 -10.15 11.65 9.88
CA PHE A 110 -9.99 10.34 10.50
C PHE A 110 -10.52 9.22 9.61
N PHE A 111 -11.59 9.46 8.84
CA PHE A 111 -12.04 8.47 7.85
C PHE A 111 -10.97 8.19 6.81
N CYS A 112 -10.23 9.21 6.38
CA CYS A 112 -9.12 9.01 5.44
C CYS A 112 -8.02 8.12 6.06
N ALA A 113 -7.65 8.37 7.31
CA ALA A 113 -6.64 7.59 8.01
C ALA A 113 -7.04 6.11 8.21
N PHE A 114 -8.34 5.82 8.39
CA PHE A 114 -8.84 4.45 8.54
C PHE A 114 -9.20 3.75 7.22
N SER A 115 -9.11 4.44 6.09
CA SER A 115 -9.52 3.88 4.81
C SER A 115 -8.45 2.96 4.20
N ASP A 116 -8.92 2.01 3.41
CA ASP A 116 -8.07 1.12 2.61
C ASP A 116 -7.48 1.86 1.40
N LEU A 117 -8.21 2.89 0.91
CA LEU A 117 -7.74 3.83 -0.10
C LEU A 117 -8.11 5.26 0.32
N ALA A 118 -7.11 6.12 0.46
CA ALA A 118 -7.26 7.54 0.69
C ALA A 118 -6.84 8.33 -0.56
N ILE A 119 -7.77 9.14 -1.09
CA ILE A 119 -7.54 9.97 -2.28
C ILE A 119 -7.66 11.43 -1.86
N GLN A 120 -6.68 12.25 -2.22
CA GLN A 120 -6.76 13.71 -1.97
C GLN A 120 -6.72 14.47 -3.30
N VAL A 121 -7.70 15.34 -3.49
CA VAL A 121 -7.76 16.22 -4.67
C VAL A 121 -6.79 17.38 -4.46
N ARG A 122 -6.09 17.76 -5.50
CA ARG A 122 -5.12 18.86 -5.46
C ARG A 122 -5.78 20.18 -5.04
N GLY A 123 -5.09 20.94 -4.19
CA GLY A 123 -5.61 22.21 -3.65
C GLY A 123 -6.49 22.05 -2.42
N THR A 124 -6.61 20.83 -1.86
CA THR A 124 -7.33 20.57 -0.60
C THR A 124 -6.36 20.33 0.56
N CYS A 125 -6.88 20.38 1.78
CA CYS A 125 -6.12 20.16 3.01
C CYS A 125 -6.74 19.03 3.83
N MET A 126 -5.91 18.14 4.35
CA MET A 126 -6.31 17.12 5.31
C MET A 126 -5.48 17.28 6.59
N ALA A 127 -6.12 17.54 7.73
CA ALA A 127 -5.40 17.75 8.99
C ALA A 127 -6.24 17.33 10.21
N VAL A 128 -5.57 17.14 11.35
CA VAL A 128 -6.27 16.88 12.63
C VAL A 128 -7.11 18.07 13.05
N VAL A 129 -6.58 19.29 12.89
CA VAL A 129 -7.27 20.55 13.18
C VAL A 129 -7.01 21.56 12.07
N SER A 130 -7.92 22.53 11.89
CA SER A 130 -7.75 23.56 10.87
C SER A 130 -6.63 24.56 11.22
N PRO A 131 -6.02 25.23 10.22
CA PRO A 131 -5.02 26.27 10.45
C PRO A 131 -5.47 27.35 11.44
N ARG A 132 -6.75 27.74 11.38
CA ARG A 132 -7.34 28.71 12.30
C ARG A 132 -7.31 28.25 13.76
N VAL A 133 -7.51 26.95 14.01
CA VAL A 133 -7.44 26.41 15.38
C VAL A 133 -6.01 26.41 15.88
N ILE A 134 -5.04 26.06 15.03
CA ILE A 134 -3.60 26.11 15.36
C ILE A 134 -3.22 27.54 15.74
N GLU A 135 -3.54 28.52 14.90
CA GLU A 135 -3.24 29.93 15.16
C GLU A 135 -3.78 30.39 16.52
N LYS A 136 -5.03 30.03 16.86
CA LYS A 136 -5.64 30.42 18.14
C LYS A 136 -5.09 29.67 19.35
N ALA A 137 -4.64 28.44 19.16
CA ALA A 137 -4.14 27.59 20.25
C ALA A 137 -2.65 27.80 20.53
N THR A 138 -1.85 28.00 19.52
CA THR A 138 -0.37 28.02 19.61
C THR A 138 0.25 29.34 19.17
N GLY A 139 -0.49 30.19 18.45
CA GLY A 139 0.03 31.38 17.78
C GLY A 139 0.77 31.12 16.46
N GLU A 140 0.88 29.86 16.04
CA GLU A 140 1.51 29.48 14.79
C GLU A 140 0.59 29.79 13.60
N THR A 141 1.12 30.50 12.61
CA THR A 141 0.42 30.76 11.35
C THR A 141 0.94 29.80 10.29
N VAL A 142 0.08 28.97 9.76
CA VAL A 142 0.38 27.96 8.74
C VAL A 142 -0.71 27.97 7.67
N SER A 143 -0.32 27.85 6.40
CA SER A 143 -1.29 27.72 5.31
C SER A 143 -1.89 26.31 5.26
N PRO A 144 -3.10 26.13 4.71
CA PRO A 144 -3.67 24.79 4.49
C PRO A 144 -2.74 23.85 3.71
N GLU A 145 -2.07 24.37 2.67
CA GLU A 145 -1.15 23.58 1.84
C GLU A 145 0.08 23.12 2.63
N GLU A 146 0.67 23.98 3.46
CA GLU A 146 1.81 23.62 4.32
C GLU A 146 1.43 22.65 5.44
N LEU A 147 0.19 22.74 5.95
CA LEU A 147 -0.26 21.91 7.05
C LEU A 147 -0.62 20.48 6.59
N GLY A 148 -1.37 20.36 5.52
CA GLY A 148 -1.94 19.09 5.09
C GLY A 148 -2.32 19.05 3.62
N GLY A 149 -1.61 19.79 2.77
CA GLY A 149 -1.75 19.72 1.33
C GLY A 149 -1.27 18.39 0.76
N VAL A 150 -1.56 18.17 -0.52
CA VAL A 150 -1.24 16.90 -1.20
C VAL A 150 0.23 16.54 -1.13
N ASP A 151 1.13 17.51 -1.17
CA ASP A 151 2.58 17.26 -1.13
C ASP A 151 3.04 16.77 0.24
N VAL A 152 2.43 17.24 1.32
CA VAL A 152 2.70 16.76 2.69
C VAL A 152 2.33 15.29 2.80
N HIS A 153 1.10 14.93 2.41
CA HIS A 153 0.60 13.58 2.64
C HIS A 153 1.04 12.56 1.60
N SER A 154 1.34 12.98 0.36
CA SER A 154 1.81 12.08 -0.68
C SER A 154 3.32 11.88 -0.74
N LYS A 155 4.13 12.77 -0.11
CA LYS A 155 5.60 12.71 -0.21
C LYS A 155 6.28 12.54 1.14
N ILE A 156 5.68 13.08 2.23
CA ILE A 156 6.32 13.11 3.56
C ILE A 156 5.69 12.10 4.50
N THR A 157 4.36 12.09 4.64
CA THR A 157 3.69 11.26 5.64
C THR A 157 3.18 9.92 5.10
N GLY A 158 3.01 9.78 3.78
CA GLY A 158 2.44 8.58 3.17
C GLY A 158 0.97 8.31 3.53
N GLN A 159 0.25 9.28 4.09
CA GLN A 159 -1.13 9.06 4.55
C GLN A 159 -2.13 8.95 3.41
N ILE A 160 -1.89 9.58 2.27
CA ILE A 160 -2.75 9.43 1.08
C ILE A 160 -2.11 8.48 0.07
N ASP A 161 -2.96 7.69 -0.56
CA ASP A 161 -2.55 6.67 -1.53
C ASP A 161 -2.48 7.23 -2.94
N VAL A 162 -3.43 8.11 -3.31
CA VAL A 162 -3.52 8.69 -4.64
C VAL A 162 -3.80 10.20 -4.56
N VAL A 163 -3.03 10.97 -5.31
CA VAL A 163 -3.32 12.38 -5.59
C VAL A 163 -4.16 12.44 -6.85
N ALA A 164 -5.31 13.09 -6.79
CA ALA A 164 -6.15 13.36 -7.95
C ALA A 164 -6.04 14.85 -8.34
N ASP A 165 -5.94 15.15 -9.62
CA ASP A 165 -5.92 16.54 -10.08
C ASP A 165 -7.33 17.17 -10.05
N THR A 166 -8.36 16.37 -10.24
CA THR A 166 -9.77 16.77 -10.18
C THR A 166 -10.62 15.77 -9.40
N GLU A 167 -11.82 16.17 -8.98
CA GLU A 167 -12.79 15.24 -8.38
C GLU A 167 -13.18 14.12 -9.36
N ALA A 168 -13.26 14.41 -10.65
CA ALA A 168 -13.56 13.38 -11.67
C ALA A 168 -12.48 12.30 -11.70
N ASP A 169 -11.20 12.66 -11.60
CA ASP A 169 -10.09 11.72 -11.51
C ASP A 169 -10.15 10.91 -10.21
N ALA A 170 -10.54 11.56 -9.10
CA ALA A 170 -10.74 10.88 -7.83
C ALA A 170 -11.84 9.82 -7.95
N TYR A 171 -12.99 10.13 -8.53
CA TYR A 171 -14.08 9.16 -8.74
C TYR A 171 -13.68 8.04 -9.71
N GLN A 172 -12.89 8.33 -10.73
CA GLN A 172 -12.34 7.28 -11.60
C GLN A 172 -11.42 6.33 -10.85
N THR A 173 -10.60 6.85 -9.95
CA THR A 173 -9.73 6.05 -9.06
C THR A 173 -10.55 5.15 -8.13
N VAL A 174 -11.66 5.65 -7.57
CA VAL A 174 -12.59 4.83 -6.77
C VAL A 174 -13.12 3.65 -7.58
N ARG A 175 -13.57 3.89 -8.83
CA ARG A 175 -14.06 2.82 -9.73
C ARG A 175 -12.99 1.77 -9.98
N GLN A 176 -11.78 2.19 -10.32
CA GLN A 176 -10.66 1.29 -10.56
C GLN A 176 -10.31 0.46 -9.32
N PHE A 177 -10.24 1.07 -8.15
CA PHE A 177 -9.95 0.39 -6.90
C PHE A 177 -11.03 -0.63 -6.55
N LEU A 178 -12.30 -0.24 -6.59
CA LEU A 178 -13.41 -1.15 -6.31
C LEU A 178 -13.49 -2.28 -7.32
N ASP A 179 -13.10 -2.05 -8.57
CA ASP A 179 -13.05 -3.09 -9.60
C ASP A 179 -11.99 -4.15 -9.29
N LEU A 180 -10.87 -3.76 -8.67
CA LEU A 180 -9.78 -4.66 -8.28
C LEU A 180 -10.08 -5.47 -7.01
N LEU A 181 -11.01 -5.06 -6.15
CA LEU A 181 -11.30 -5.76 -4.91
C LEU A 181 -12.58 -6.62 -4.98
N PRO A 182 -12.69 -7.68 -4.16
CA PRO A 182 -13.96 -8.31 -3.90
C PRO A 182 -14.91 -7.36 -3.13
N PRO A 183 -16.21 -7.61 -3.07
CA PRO A 183 -17.15 -6.73 -2.39
C PRO A 183 -16.92 -6.65 -0.87
N ASN A 184 -16.33 -7.67 -0.27
CA ASN A 184 -16.06 -7.78 1.16
C ASN A 184 -15.00 -8.85 1.43
N SER A 185 -14.50 -8.91 2.66
CA SER A 185 -13.42 -9.82 3.07
C SER A 185 -13.84 -11.30 3.15
N TRP A 186 -15.14 -11.60 3.21
CA TRP A 186 -15.66 -12.97 3.19
C TRP A 186 -16.12 -13.42 1.80
N SER A 187 -15.89 -12.62 0.77
CA SER A 187 -16.04 -13.02 -0.63
C SER A 187 -14.70 -13.40 -1.21
N ARG A 188 -14.66 -14.52 -1.92
CA ARG A 188 -13.43 -14.96 -2.60
C ARG A 188 -13.16 -14.08 -3.81
N PRO A 189 -11.92 -13.59 -4.01
CA PRO A 189 -11.54 -12.92 -5.25
C PRO A 189 -11.84 -13.81 -6.48
N GLN A 190 -12.40 -13.21 -7.49
CA GLN A 190 -12.76 -13.92 -8.74
C GLN A 190 -11.85 -13.46 -9.87
N ARG A 191 -11.39 -14.40 -10.68
CA ARG A 191 -10.70 -14.08 -11.93
C ARG A 191 -11.66 -13.42 -12.91
N ARG A 192 -11.22 -12.39 -13.59
CA ARG A 192 -11.99 -11.73 -14.65
C ARG A 192 -11.53 -12.17 -16.04
N GLY A 193 -12.47 -12.32 -16.93
CA GLY A 193 -12.22 -12.70 -18.32
C GLY A 193 -11.86 -14.18 -18.52
N ALA A 194 -11.62 -14.59 -19.75
CA ALA A 194 -11.16 -15.92 -20.11
C ALA A 194 -9.66 -16.08 -19.82
N LEU A 195 -9.26 -17.29 -19.42
CA LEU A 195 -7.84 -17.59 -19.26
C LEU A 195 -7.17 -17.56 -20.63
N GLN A 196 -6.22 -16.67 -20.77
CA GLN A 196 -5.31 -16.65 -21.92
C GLN A 196 -3.92 -17.01 -21.40
N ARG A 197 -3.32 -18.04 -21.95
CA ARG A 197 -1.91 -18.33 -21.70
C ARG A 197 -1.09 -17.25 -22.41
N PRO A 198 -0.33 -16.43 -21.69
CA PRO A 198 0.50 -15.42 -22.34
C PRO A 198 1.63 -16.10 -23.10
N GLU A 199 2.00 -15.51 -24.22
CA GLU A 199 3.23 -15.88 -24.94
C GLU A 199 4.46 -15.36 -24.17
N ALA A 200 5.61 -15.96 -24.42
CA ALA A 200 6.89 -15.52 -23.90
C ALA A 200 7.19 -14.07 -24.36
N ASP A 201 7.77 -13.26 -23.48
CA ASP A 201 8.09 -11.85 -23.76
C ASP A 201 9.61 -11.61 -23.73
N ASP A 202 10.26 -11.81 -24.86
CA ASP A 202 11.70 -11.63 -25.03
C ASP A 202 12.19 -10.20 -24.70
N THR A 203 11.28 -9.24 -24.61
CA THR A 203 11.66 -7.85 -24.28
C THR A 203 11.97 -7.66 -22.80
N LEU A 204 11.49 -8.52 -21.91
CA LEU A 204 11.67 -8.40 -20.46
C LEU A 204 13.13 -8.37 -20.08
N LEU A 205 13.96 -9.25 -20.63
CA LEU A 205 15.41 -9.26 -20.35
C LEU A 205 16.08 -7.94 -20.69
N SER A 206 15.69 -7.32 -21.81
CA SER A 206 16.28 -6.05 -22.27
C SER A 206 15.94 -4.84 -21.37
N LEU A 207 14.89 -4.94 -20.55
CA LEU A 207 14.47 -3.87 -19.63
C LEU A 207 15.33 -3.81 -18.37
N VAL A 208 15.98 -4.90 -17.99
CA VAL A 208 16.85 -4.99 -16.81
C VAL A 208 18.31 -5.03 -17.26
N PRO A 209 19.10 -3.96 -17.04
CA PRO A 209 20.48 -3.91 -17.50
C PRO A 209 21.35 -4.99 -16.85
N GLU A 210 22.19 -5.66 -17.63
CA GLU A 210 23.21 -6.58 -17.11
C GLU A 210 24.20 -5.88 -16.16
N ASN A 211 24.55 -4.63 -16.47
CA ASN A 211 25.40 -3.84 -15.58
C ASN A 211 24.64 -3.54 -14.28
N ARG A 212 25.00 -4.22 -13.20
CA ARG A 212 24.39 -4.14 -11.87
C ARG A 212 24.37 -2.75 -11.24
N ARG A 213 25.21 -1.81 -11.69
CA ARG A 213 25.27 -0.41 -11.23
C ARG A 213 24.35 0.51 -12.01
N ARG A 214 23.81 0.06 -13.15
CA ARG A 214 22.91 0.85 -13.97
C ARG A 214 21.50 0.77 -13.42
N ALA A 215 20.92 1.94 -13.10
CA ALA A 215 19.52 2.04 -12.71
C ALA A 215 18.59 1.87 -13.92
N TYR A 216 17.38 1.39 -13.65
CA TYR A 216 16.28 1.30 -14.63
C TYR A 216 14.95 1.56 -13.93
N ASP A 217 13.88 1.75 -14.71
CA ASP A 217 12.54 1.99 -14.17
C ASP A 217 11.76 0.67 -14.13
N MET A 218 11.54 0.16 -12.93
CA MET A 218 10.80 -1.08 -12.68
C MET A 218 9.35 -1.01 -13.18
N LYS A 219 8.76 0.20 -13.31
CA LYS A 219 7.41 0.34 -13.88
C LYS A 219 7.31 -0.21 -15.31
N ARG A 220 8.41 -0.17 -16.08
CA ARG A 220 8.45 -0.76 -17.41
C ARG A 220 8.39 -2.29 -17.38
N VAL A 221 8.99 -2.91 -16.38
CA VAL A 221 8.91 -4.36 -16.15
C VAL A 221 7.48 -4.73 -15.69
N ILE A 222 6.95 -4.01 -14.70
CA ILE A 222 5.57 -4.22 -14.21
C ILE A 222 4.58 -4.15 -15.38
N ALA A 223 4.69 -3.15 -16.26
CA ALA A 223 3.79 -2.97 -17.41
C ALA A 223 3.80 -4.15 -18.41
N ARG A 224 4.87 -4.97 -18.43
CA ARG A 224 4.96 -6.18 -19.28
C ARG A 224 4.38 -7.41 -18.57
N ILE A 225 4.37 -7.42 -17.25
CA ILE A 225 3.90 -8.55 -16.44
C ILE A 225 2.40 -8.48 -16.18
N VAL A 226 1.85 -7.29 -15.90
CA VAL A 226 0.44 -7.09 -15.55
C VAL A 226 -0.44 -6.94 -16.79
N ASP A 227 -1.74 -7.12 -16.61
CA ASP A 227 -2.73 -6.88 -17.66
C ASP A 227 -2.78 -5.38 -17.99
N ALA A 228 -2.82 -5.06 -19.28
CA ALA A 228 -2.73 -3.68 -19.76
C ALA A 228 -3.78 -2.76 -19.10
N GLY A 229 -3.34 -1.63 -18.59
CA GLY A 229 -4.20 -0.62 -17.95
C GLY A 229 -4.77 -1.00 -16.58
N SER A 230 -4.40 -2.18 -16.02
CA SER A 230 -4.93 -2.62 -14.74
C SER A 230 -4.17 -2.11 -13.52
N PHE A 231 -2.95 -1.58 -13.69
CA PHE A 231 -2.10 -1.19 -12.56
C PHE A 231 -2.55 0.11 -11.91
N LEU A 232 -2.91 0.03 -10.64
CA LEU A 232 -3.19 1.15 -9.75
C LEU A 232 -2.03 1.27 -8.75
N GLU A 233 -1.11 2.20 -9.00
CA GLU A 233 -0.01 2.48 -8.07
C GLU A 233 -0.52 3.25 -6.86
N LEU A 234 -0.14 2.80 -5.67
CA LEU A 234 -0.46 3.43 -4.40
C LEU A 234 0.77 4.14 -3.84
N GLN A 235 0.58 5.32 -3.22
CA GLN A 235 1.64 6.11 -2.59
C GLN A 235 2.85 6.36 -3.53
N ALA A 236 2.59 6.69 -4.79
CA ALA A 236 3.63 6.85 -5.81
C ALA A 236 4.70 7.89 -5.47
N GLY A 237 4.37 8.91 -4.67
CA GLY A 237 5.30 9.97 -4.21
C GLY A 237 6.08 9.62 -2.95
N PHE A 238 5.60 8.68 -2.15
CA PHE A 238 6.15 8.28 -0.86
C PHE A 238 7.04 7.04 -1.00
N ALA A 239 8.16 6.99 -0.27
CA ALA A 239 9.09 5.86 -0.26
C ALA A 239 9.36 5.32 -1.68
N ARG A 240 9.88 6.18 -2.54
CA ARG A 240 10.00 5.93 -4.00
C ARG A 240 10.95 4.80 -4.38
N SER A 241 11.77 4.32 -3.42
CA SER A 241 12.66 3.16 -3.64
C SER A 241 11.91 1.84 -3.83
N ILE A 242 10.59 1.81 -3.50
CA ILE A 242 9.70 0.70 -3.80
C ILE A 242 8.42 1.18 -4.49
N ILE A 243 7.83 0.31 -5.27
CA ILE A 243 6.53 0.47 -5.92
C ILE A 243 5.54 -0.47 -5.24
N CYS A 244 4.42 0.06 -4.79
CA CYS A 244 3.30 -0.70 -4.25
C CYS A 244 2.02 -0.38 -5.04
N GLY A 245 1.21 -1.38 -5.32
CA GLY A 245 -0.06 -1.16 -6.02
C GLY A 245 -0.87 -2.43 -6.20
N LEU A 246 -2.04 -2.27 -6.81
CA LEU A 246 -2.91 -3.37 -7.21
C LEU A 246 -2.91 -3.47 -8.74
N ALA A 247 -3.01 -4.68 -9.25
CA ALA A 247 -3.07 -4.93 -10.69
C ALA A 247 -3.88 -6.19 -11.00
N ARG A 248 -3.98 -6.55 -12.28
CA ARG A 248 -4.37 -7.90 -12.71
C ARG A 248 -3.24 -8.59 -13.45
N ILE A 249 -3.12 -9.89 -13.23
CA ILE A 249 -2.26 -10.78 -14.01
C ILE A 249 -3.13 -11.95 -14.45
N GLY A 250 -3.33 -12.11 -15.75
CA GLY A 250 -4.22 -13.14 -16.30
C GLY A 250 -5.67 -13.04 -15.77
N GLY A 251 -6.15 -11.84 -15.47
CA GLY A 251 -7.45 -11.56 -14.89
C GLY A 251 -7.55 -11.73 -13.37
N TRP A 252 -6.55 -12.29 -12.68
CA TRP A 252 -6.49 -12.35 -11.22
C TRP A 252 -6.01 -11.02 -10.64
N THR A 253 -6.72 -10.48 -9.67
CA THR A 253 -6.23 -9.33 -8.92
C THR A 253 -5.04 -9.74 -8.06
N VAL A 254 -3.98 -8.94 -8.08
CA VAL A 254 -2.75 -9.12 -7.29
C VAL A 254 -2.32 -7.81 -6.65
N GLY A 255 -1.71 -7.89 -5.47
CA GLY A 255 -0.85 -6.84 -4.96
C GLY A 255 0.53 -6.94 -5.63
N VAL A 256 1.14 -5.81 -5.93
CA VAL A 256 2.51 -5.74 -6.47
C VAL A 256 3.37 -4.98 -5.49
N VAL A 257 4.44 -5.61 -5.01
CA VAL A 257 5.53 -4.97 -4.25
C VAL A 257 6.80 -5.13 -5.06
N ALA A 258 7.36 -4.05 -5.57
CA ALA A 258 8.52 -4.11 -6.44
C ALA A 258 9.60 -3.13 -5.99
N SER A 259 10.86 -3.52 -6.08
CA SER A 259 11.99 -2.60 -5.93
C SER A 259 11.98 -1.58 -7.07
N GLN A 260 12.37 -0.33 -6.80
CA GLN A 260 12.55 0.71 -7.83
C GLN A 260 13.99 1.19 -7.86
N PRO A 261 14.86 0.54 -8.64
CA PRO A 261 16.30 0.85 -8.67
C PRO A 261 16.65 2.28 -9.12
N LYS A 262 15.70 2.99 -9.69
CA LYS A 262 15.83 4.40 -10.07
C LYS A 262 15.98 5.33 -8.86
N PHE A 263 15.48 4.91 -7.70
CA PHE A 263 15.56 5.65 -6.45
C PHE A 263 16.28 4.82 -5.39
N GLU A 264 17.33 5.38 -4.79
CA GLU A 264 18.11 4.71 -3.74
C GLU A 264 18.53 3.27 -4.10
N ALA A 265 18.74 3.02 -5.40
CA ALA A 265 19.05 1.70 -5.97
C ALA A 265 18.04 0.58 -5.59
N GLY A 266 16.83 0.90 -5.13
CA GLY A 266 15.84 -0.04 -4.63
C GLY A 266 16.06 -0.48 -3.19
N ALA A 267 16.81 0.28 -2.40
CA ALA A 267 17.05 -0.02 -0.98
C ALA A 267 15.81 0.23 -0.12
N PHE A 268 15.66 -0.57 0.93
CA PHE A 268 14.55 -0.43 1.88
C PHE A 268 14.89 0.51 3.02
N GLY A 269 14.14 1.60 3.14
CA GLY A 269 14.12 2.47 4.30
C GLY A 269 12.92 2.20 5.23
N PRO A 270 12.80 2.91 6.36
CA PRO A 270 11.67 2.78 7.27
C PRO A 270 10.32 3.02 6.60
N ASP A 271 10.22 4.07 5.78
CA ASP A 271 9.01 4.43 5.04
C ASP A 271 8.62 3.37 3.98
N ALA A 272 9.62 2.72 3.38
CA ALA A 272 9.39 1.62 2.46
C ALA A 272 8.77 0.40 3.18
N CYS A 273 9.17 0.14 4.43
CA CYS A 273 8.55 -0.89 5.25
C CYS A 273 7.09 -0.57 5.54
N ASP A 274 6.77 0.66 5.91
CA ASP A 274 5.39 1.08 6.19
C ASP A 274 4.52 0.98 4.93
N LYS A 275 5.00 1.47 3.80
CA LYS A 275 4.31 1.39 2.50
C LYS A 275 4.03 -0.05 2.09
N ALA A 276 5.02 -0.94 2.17
CA ALA A 276 4.83 -2.35 1.85
C ALA A 276 3.84 -3.00 2.83
N THR A 277 3.99 -2.77 4.14
CA THR A 277 3.11 -3.34 5.16
C THR A 277 1.66 -2.95 4.92
N LYS A 278 1.36 -1.67 4.60
CA LYS A 278 -0.01 -1.21 4.30
C LYS A 278 -0.65 -2.03 3.16
N LEU A 279 0.10 -2.27 2.07
CA LEU A 279 -0.40 -3.08 0.95
C LEU A 279 -0.61 -4.54 1.36
N LEU A 280 0.31 -5.14 2.15
CA LEU A 280 0.17 -6.52 2.61
C LEU A 280 -1.08 -6.70 3.48
N LEU A 281 -1.37 -5.74 4.38
CA LEU A 281 -2.57 -5.77 5.21
C LEU A 281 -3.84 -5.73 4.36
N LEU A 282 -3.87 -4.90 3.33
CA LEU A 282 -4.97 -4.82 2.38
C LEU A 282 -5.14 -6.15 1.63
N CYS A 283 -4.06 -6.68 1.07
CA CYS A 283 -4.08 -7.90 0.29
C CYS A 283 -4.51 -9.11 1.13
N ASP A 284 -3.98 -9.25 2.34
CA ASP A 284 -4.36 -10.35 3.23
C ASP A 284 -5.83 -10.29 3.64
N ALA A 285 -6.34 -9.09 3.95
CA ALA A 285 -7.73 -8.92 4.34
C ALA A 285 -8.72 -9.38 3.27
N TYR A 286 -8.39 -9.18 2.00
CA TYR A 286 -9.25 -9.54 0.86
C TYR A 286 -8.78 -10.78 0.09
N ASP A 287 -7.85 -11.55 0.65
CA ASP A 287 -7.31 -12.77 0.05
C ASP A 287 -6.69 -12.57 -1.35
N ILE A 288 -6.06 -11.43 -1.55
CA ILE A 288 -5.42 -11.03 -2.81
C ILE A 288 -3.98 -11.53 -2.79
N PRO A 289 -3.55 -12.36 -3.77
CA PRO A 289 -2.16 -12.77 -3.91
C PRO A 289 -1.21 -11.57 -4.06
N VAL A 290 0.01 -11.66 -3.51
CA VAL A 290 1.03 -10.61 -3.68
C VAL A 290 2.17 -11.13 -4.53
N VAL A 291 2.56 -10.34 -5.54
CA VAL A 291 3.72 -10.58 -6.40
C VAL A 291 4.83 -9.63 -6.00
N PHE A 292 5.97 -10.20 -5.62
CA PHE A 292 7.19 -9.48 -5.31
C PHE A 292 8.14 -9.49 -6.51
N LEU A 293 8.61 -8.31 -6.93
CA LEU A 293 9.63 -8.15 -7.98
C LEU A 293 10.88 -7.56 -7.35
N GLN A 294 11.88 -8.41 -7.14
CA GLN A 294 13.08 -8.04 -6.38
C GLN A 294 14.23 -7.54 -7.26
N ASP A 295 14.75 -6.39 -6.90
CA ASP A 295 16.09 -5.89 -7.25
C ASP A 295 16.54 -4.91 -6.17
N THR A 296 16.98 -5.44 -5.03
CA THR A 296 17.31 -4.63 -3.86
C THR A 296 18.72 -4.90 -3.35
N PRO A 297 19.49 -3.84 -3.03
CA PRO A 297 20.82 -3.98 -2.43
C PRO A 297 20.78 -4.26 -0.91
N GLY A 298 19.57 -4.26 -0.31
CA GLY A 298 19.41 -4.41 1.14
C GLY A 298 18.65 -3.25 1.78
N PHE A 299 18.71 -3.19 3.10
CA PHE A 299 18.22 -2.05 3.86
C PHE A 299 19.18 -0.86 3.79
N ILE A 300 18.64 0.35 3.90
CA ILE A 300 19.43 1.55 4.15
C ILE A 300 20.07 1.39 5.54
N ILE A 301 21.39 1.55 5.61
CA ILE A 301 22.18 1.40 6.84
C ILE A 301 22.82 2.73 7.23
N GLY A 302 23.12 2.87 8.51
CA GLY A 302 23.83 4.04 9.05
C GLY A 302 23.02 4.74 10.14
N LYS A 303 23.66 5.72 10.78
CA LYS A 303 23.16 6.41 11.97
C LYS A 303 21.74 6.98 11.78
N GLU A 304 21.47 7.60 10.64
CA GLU A 304 20.17 8.23 10.39
C GLU A 304 19.07 7.19 10.15
N ALA A 305 19.38 6.09 9.48
CA ALA A 305 18.43 4.98 9.32
C ALA A 305 18.05 4.34 10.66
N GLU A 306 19.03 4.13 11.55
CA GLU A 306 18.76 3.60 12.89
C GLU A 306 17.89 4.57 13.72
N ARG A 307 18.19 5.88 13.67
CA ARG A 307 17.39 6.91 14.33
C ARG A 307 15.97 7.01 13.77
N ALA A 308 15.80 6.75 12.48
CA ALA A 308 14.50 6.65 11.82
C ALA A 308 13.81 5.29 12.06
N ARG A 309 14.33 4.47 12.99
CA ARG A 309 13.74 3.20 13.44
C ARG A 309 13.70 2.10 12.36
N VAL A 310 14.71 2.03 11.49
CA VAL A 310 14.76 1.00 10.42
C VAL A 310 14.64 -0.41 10.99
N LEU A 311 15.27 -0.70 12.13
CA LEU A 311 15.22 -2.03 12.77
C LEU A 311 13.79 -2.42 13.16
N SER A 312 13.06 -1.57 13.89
CA SER A 312 11.68 -1.88 14.30
C SER A 312 10.72 -1.95 13.11
N LYS A 313 10.87 -1.07 12.12
CA LYS A 313 10.03 -1.06 10.91
C LYS A 313 10.27 -2.29 10.03
N SER A 314 11.52 -2.72 9.87
CA SER A 314 11.84 -3.94 9.13
C SER A 314 11.26 -5.19 9.81
N LEU A 315 11.31 -5.26 11.14
CA LEU A 315 10.72 -6.37 11.89
C LEU A 315 9.19 -6.36 11.87
N MET A 316 8.54 -5.19 11.82
CA MET A 316 7.08 -5.11 11.62
C MET A 316 6.67 -5.66 10.27
N LEU A 317 7.38 -5.29 9.20
CA LEU A 317 7.15 -5.84 7.85
C LEU A 317 7.37 -7.36 7.83
N PHE A 318 8.45 -7.84 8.46
CA PHE A 318 8.73 -9.27 8.57
C PHE A 318 7.61 -10.01 9.31
N GLN A 319 7.11 -9.46 10.43
CA GLN A 319 5.99 -10.05 11.16
C GLN A 319 4.70 -10.07 10.35
N ALA A 320 4.43 -9.01 9.57
CA ALA A 320 3.28 -8.99 8.67
C ALA A 320 3.37 -10.14 7.65
N LEU A 321 4.51 -10.32 7.01
CA LEU A 321 4.75 -11.42 6.08
C LEU A 321 4.58 -12.80 6.74
N MET A 322 5.14 -13.00 7.92
CA MET A 322 5.02 -14.27 8.65
C MET A 322 3.57 -14.62 9.06
N LYS A 323 2.72 -13.62 9.21
CA LYS A 323 1.31 -13.78 9.59
C LYS A 323 0.35 -13.76 8.39
N MET A 324 0.82 -13.31 7.25
CA MET A 324 0.03 -13.22 6.03
C MET A 324 -0.44 -14.60 5.56
N THR A 325 -1.70 -14.72 5.22
CA THR A 325 -2.33 -15.96 4.75
C THR A 325 -2.61 -15.95 3.24
N ALA A 326 -2.68 -14.76 2.63
CA ALA A 326 -2.83 -14.66 1.18
C ALA A 326 -1.57 -15.15 0.46
N PRO A 327 -1.69 -15.71 -0.76
CA PRO A 327 -0.57 -16.26 -1.52
C PRO A 327 0.50 -15.23 -1.85
N ARG A 328 1.75 -15.67 -1.94
CA ARG A 328 2.92 -14.84 -2.27
C ARG A 328 3.76 -15.51 -3.34
N LEU A 329 4.05 -14.75 -4.39
CA LEU A 329 4.90 -15.16 -5.51
C LEU A 329 6.06 -14.19 -5.63
N THR A 330 7.26 -14.67 -5.71
CA THR A 330 8.47 -13.82 -5.74
C THR A 330 9.29 -14.11 -6.98
N VAL A 331 9.68 -13.05 -7.67
CA VAL A 331 10.61 -13.09 -8.80
C VAL A 331 11.82 -12.21 -8.49
N ILE A 332 13.00 -12.79 -8.43
CA ILE A 332 14.25 -12.11 -8.22
C ILE A 332 14.85 -11.80 -9.59
N LEU A 333 14.82 -10.50 -9.97
CA LEU A 333 15.24 -10.09 -11.31
C LEU A 333 16.76 -9.90 -11.41
N ARG A 334 17.38 -9.31 -10.36
CA ARG A 334 18.81 -8.99 -10.38
C ARG A 334 19.47 -9.10 -9.00
N LYS A 335 19.10 -8.28 -8.00
CA LYS A 335 19.71 -8.30 -6.66
C LYS A 335 18.70 -8.70 -5.60
N GLY A 336 19.10 -9.62 -4.76
CA GLY A 336 18.38 -10.02 -3.55
C GLY A 336 19.35 -10.09 -2.38
N PHE A 337 19.62 -8.95 -1.70
CA PHE A 337 20.64 -8.90 -0.65
C PHE A 337 20.08 -8.67 0.73
N GLY A 338 20.68 -9.36 1.72
CA GLY A 338 20.46 -9.19 3.13
C GLY A 338 19.03 -9.45 3.58
N LEU A 339 18.61 -8.79 4.67
CA LEU A 339 17.25 -8.95 5.20
C LEU A 339 16.18 -8.42 4.23
N ALA A 340 16.50 -7.48 3.35
CA ALA A 340 15.56 -7.00 2.33
C ALA A 340 15.15 -8.11 1.36
N PHE A 341 16.06 -9.02 1.01
CA PHE A 341 15.73 -10.23 0.27
C PHE A 341 14.61 -11.03 0.96
N THR A 342 14.71 -11.22 2.27
CA THR A 342 13.70 -11.95 3.06
C THR A 342 12.37 -11.20 3.10
N VAL A 343 12.35 -9.90 3.43
CA VAL A 343 11.10 -9.14 3.57
C VAL A 343 10.43 -8.77 2.25
N MET A 344 11.04 -9.11 1.14
CA MET A 344 10.42 -9.06 -0.19
C MET A 344 9.88 -10.44 -0.63
N GLY A 345 9.30 -11.20 0.28
CA GLY A 345 8.76 -12.52 -0.02
C GLY A 345 9.83 -13.58 -0.22
N GLY A 346 11.00 -13.42 0.39
CA GLY A 346 12.08 -14.40 0.34
C GLY A 346 11.83 -15.64 1.21
N PRO A 347 12.81 -16.54 1.33
CA PRO A 347 12.72 -17.74 2.13
C PRO A 347 12.28 -17.46 3.57
N TYR A 348 11.61 -18.42 4.19
CA TYR A 348 11.06 -18.34 5.56
C TYR A 348 9.87 -17.41 5.78
N THR A 349 9.40 -16.69 4.75
CA THR A 349 8.19 -15.85 4.86
C THR A 349 6.91 -16.57 4.43
N GLY A 350 7.01 -17.82 4.01
CA GLY A 350 5.87 -18.63 3.56
C GLY A 350 5.40 -18.28 2.15
N SER A 351 6.31 -17.89 1.25
CA SER A 351 6.01 -17.69 -0.16
C SER A 351 5.68 -19.02 -0.85
N ASP A 352 4.69 -18.99 -1.73
CA ASP A 352 4.21 -20.16 -2.46
C ASP A 352 5.07 -20.50 -3.69
N LEU A 353 5.83 -19.50 -4.17
CA LEU A 353 6.84 -19.64 -5.22
C LEU A 353 7.90 -18.56 -5.03
N ILE A 354 9.16 -18.95 -5.12
CA ILE A 354 10.31 -18.05 -5.22
C ILE A 354 11.13 -18.46 -6.44
N CYS A 355 11.16 -17.65 -7.47
CA CYS A 355 11.99 -17.89 -8.63
C CYS A 355 12.97 -16.74 -8.89
N ALA A 356 14.01 -17.04 -9.66
CA ALA A 356 15.03 -16.06 -10.01
C ALA A 356 15.33 -16.09 -11.52
N TRP A 357 15.72 -14.94 -12.07
CA TRP A 357 16.32 -14.89 -13.39
C TRP A 357 17.76 -15.40 -13.35
N PRO A 358 18.32 -15.93 -14.47
CA PRO A 358 19.67 -16.50 -14.47
C PRO A 358 20.78 -15.53 -14.05
N GLY A 359 20.58 -14.23 -14.30
CA GLY A 359 21.52 -13.16 -13.91
C GLY A 359 21.30 -12.59 -12.52
N ALA A 360 20.42 -13.19 -11.69
CA ALA A 360 20.19 -12.72 -10.33
C ALA A 360 21.39 -13.01 -9.42
N GLU A 361 21.61 -12.14 -8.46
CA GLU A 361 22.61 -12.27 -7.42
C GLU A 361 21.94 -12.34 -6.05
N ILE A 362 22.15 -13.39 -5.31
CA ILE A 362 21.55 -13.63 -3.98
C ILE A 362 22.67 -13.75 -2.97
N SER A 363 22.69 -12.89 -1.95
CA SER A 363 23.74 -12.90 -0.92
C SER A 363 23.31 -12.17 0.35
N GLN A 364 24.07 -12.38 1.43
CA GLN A 364 23.93 -11.60 2.65
C GLN A 364 24.21 -10.11 2.45
N MET A 365 25.14 -9.78 1.56
CA MET A 365 25.49 -8.39 1.19
C MET A 365 26.09 -8.33 -0.21
N ASP A 366 26.21 -7.11 -0.74
CA ASP A 366 26.89 -6.88 -2.02
C ASP A 366 28.32 -7.44 -1.99
N PRO A 367 28.79 -8.14 -3.04
CA PRO A 367 30.14 -8.75 -3.10
C PRO A 367 31.28 -7.79 -2.77
N ALA A 368 31.24 -6.53 -3.24
CA ALA A 368 32.36 -5.62 -3.02
C ALA A 368 32.51 -5.19 -1.54
N PRO A 369 31.48 -4.70 -0.84
CA PRO A 369 31.53 -4.55 0.62
C PRO A 369 31.84 -5.84 1.35
N GLY A 370 31.28 -6.98 0.91
CA GLY A 370 31.51 -8.28 1.51
C GLY A 370 32.98 -8.69 1.51
N ALA A 371 33.68 -8.49 0.42
CA ALA A 371 35.12 -8.75 0.33
C ALA A 371 35.93 -7.85 1.27
N ASN A 372 35.55 -6.57 1.42
CA ASN A 372 36.20 -5.68 2.39
C ASN A 372 35.98 -6.12 3.83
N VAL A 373 34.79 -6.57 4.18
CA VAL A 373 34.47 -7.11 5.52
C VAL A 373 35.32 -8.34 5.80
N LEU A 374 35.44 -9.28 4.84
CA LEU A 374 36.25 -10.49 4.99
C LEU A 374 37.75 -10.20 5.16
N SER A 375 38.27 -9.19 4.47
CA SER A 375 39.70 -8.83 4.50
C SER A 375 40.07 -7.82 5.60
N GLY A 376 39.09 -7.33 6.39
CA GLY A 376 39.30 -6.26 7.37
C GLY A 376 39.64 -4.90 6.73
N GLY A 377 39.33 -4.71 5.44
CA GLY A 377 39.54 -3.48 4.70
C GLY A 377 38.53 -2.39 5.05
N SER A 378 38.87 -1.11 4.74
CA SER A 378 37.94 0.00 4.87
C SER A 378 37.01 0.09 3.66
N SER A 379 35.94 0.90 3.76
CA SER A 379 35.01 1.16 2.64
C SER A 379 35.69 1.81 1.42
N THR A 380 36.86 2.42 1.61
CA THR A 380 37.66 3.07 0.56
C THR A 380 38.79 2.15 0.01
N SER A 381 38.97 0.99 0.64
CA SER A 381 40.00 0.02 0.18
C SER A 381 39.58 -0.66 -1.11
N THR A 382 40.51 -0.90 -2.00
CA THR A 382 40.27 -1.82 -3.12
C THR A 382 40.04 -3.21 -2.55
N PRO A 383 38.92 -3.90 -2.86
CA PRO A 383 38.68 -5.24 -2.35
C PRO A 383 39.85 -6.19 -2.72
N ASN A 384 40.23 -7.07 -1.79
CA ASN A 384 41.15 -8.16 -2.09
C ASN A 384 40.56 -9.02 -3.21
N ALA A 385 41.34 -9.26 -4.27
CA ALA A 385 40.91 -10.00 -5.45
C ALA A 385 40.41 -11.42 -5.09
N ASP A 386 41.11 -12.12 -4.19
CA ASP A 386 40.70 -13.47 -3.75
C ASP A 386 39.40 -13.45 -2.95
N GLY A 387 39.26 -12.49 -2.03
CA GLY A 387 38.01 -12.30 -1.26
C GLY A 387 36.83 -11.91 -2.17
N LEU A 388 37.04 -11.03 -3.14
CA LEU A 388 36.02 -10.66 -4.12
C LEU A 388 35.63 -11.86 -5.01
N ALA A 389 36.60 -12.63 -5.51
CA ALA A 389 36.33 -13.83 -6.28
C ALA A 389 35.53 -14.87 -5.49
N LEU A 390 35.87 -15.07 -4.20
CA LEU A 390 35.14 -15.98 -3.31
C LEU A 390 33.68 -15.56 -3.14
N VAL A 391 33.42 -14.28 -2.81
CA VAL A 391 32.06 -13.80 -2.59
C VAL A 391 31.27 -13.79 -3.89
N THR A 392 31.86 -13.35 -5.01
CA THR A 392 31.17 -13.29 -6.31
C THR A 392 30.80 -14.69 -6.83
N ARG A 393 31.61 -15.70 -6.57
CA ARG A 393 31.32 -17.07 -6.99
C ARG A 393 30.14 -17.69 -6.24
N ALA A 394 29.79 -17.18 -5.07
CA ALA A 394 28.75 -17.72 -4.21
C ALA A 394 27.40 -17.00 -4.32
N VAL A 395 27.22 -16.07 -5.29
CA VAL A 395 25.99 -15.26 -5.38
C VAL A 395 25.02 -15.71 -6.47
N ASP A 396 25.38 -16.67 -7.31
CA ASP A 396 24.54 -17.12 -8.40
C ASP A 396 23.24 -17.80 -7.89
N PRO A 397 22.12 -17.69 -8.63
CA PRO A 397 20.83 -18.24 -8.18
C PRO A 397 20.79 -19.77 -8.21
N TYR A 398 21.64 -20.43 -8.99
CA TYR A 398 21.68 -21.90 -9.07
C TYR A 398 22.19 -22.50 -7.76
N GLY A 399 23.12 -21.85 -7.08
CA GLY A 399 23.55 -22.27 -5.73
C GLY A 399 22.40 -22.22 -4.73
N ALA A 400 21.57 -21.16 -4.79
CA ALA A 400 20.39 -21.05 -3.95
C ALA A 400 19.34 -22.12 -4.26
N ALA A 401 19.12 -22.42 -5.55
CA ALA A 401 18.20 -23.48 -5.97
C ALA A 401 18.66 -24.88 -5.52
N THR A 402 19.96 -25.15 -5.55
CA THR A 402 20.53 -26.43 -5.11
C THR A 402 20.20 -26.81 -3.68
N ILE A 403 20.05 -25.81 -2.81
CA ILE A 403 19.70 -25.99 -1.37
C ILE A 403 18.24 -25.68 -1.08
N MET A 404 17.39 -25.59 -2.09
CA MET A 404 15.96 -25.25 -1.96
C MET A 404 15.72 -23.88 -1.28
N GLY A 405 16.65 -22.94 -1.44
CA GLY A 405 16.49 -21.56 -1.00
C GLY A 405 15.62 -20.72 -1.95
N ILE A 406 15.51 -21.16 -3.21
CA ILE A 406 14.53 -20.76 -4.21
C ILE A 406 14.02 -22.00 -4.93
N ASP A 407 12.84 -21.90 -5.53
CA ASP A 407 12.20 -23.07 -6.17
C ASP A 407 12.74 -23.30 -7.59
N GLU A 408 12.97 -22.23 -8.37
CA GLU A 408 13.30 -22.35 -9.79
C GLU A 408 14.11 -21.18 -10.30
N VAL A 409 14.99 -21.44 -11.29
CA VAL A 409 15.63 -20.42 -12.13
C VAL A 409 14.93 -20.43 -13.49
N ILE A 410 14.33 -19.31 -13.88
CA ILE A 410 13.43 -19.20 -15.03
C ILE A 410 13.97 -18.29 -16.12
N ASP A 411 13.59 -18.55 -17.37
CA ASP A 411 13.80 -17.57 -18.44
C ASP A 411 12.99 -16.29 -18.15
N PRO A 412 13.60 -15.10 -18.19
CA PRO A 412 12.89 -13.84 -18.06
C PRO A 412 11.65 -13.72 -18.95
N ALA A 413 11.70 -14.24 -20.17
CA ALA A 413 10.59 -14.23 -21.12
C ALA A 413 9.34 -14.96 -20.59
N ASP A 414 9.52 -16.00 -19.79
CA ASP A 414 8.44 -16.83 -19.25
C ASP A 414 7.80 -16.29 -17.96
N THR A 415 8.33 -15.19 -17.40
CA THR A 415 7.93 -14.65 -16.11
C THR A 415 6.41 -14.45 -15.99
N ARG A 416 5.76 -13.84 -16.99
CA ARG A 416 4.32 -13.62 -16.97
C ARG A 416 3.54 -14.95 -17.09
N ALA A 417 3.99 -15.87 -17.94
CA ALA A 417 3.35 -17.17 -18.14
C ALA A 417 3.37 -18.02 -16.87
N LEU A 418 4.51 -18.03 -16.17
CA LEU A 418 4.68 -18.69 -14.88
C LEU A 418 3.72 -18.11 -13.83
N LEU A 419 3.71 -16.78 -13.67
CA LEU A 419 2.84 -16.11 -12.71
C LEU A 419 1.36 -16.39 -12.97
N VAL A 420 0.92 -16.40 -14.24
CA VAL A 420 -0.46 -16.76 -14.60
C VAL A 420 -0.77 -18.20 -14.21
N GLY A 421 0.11 -19.15 -14.52
CA GLY A 421 -0.04 -20.55 -14.16
C GLY A 421 -0.16 -20.77 -12.65
N GLU A 422 0.72 -20.13 -11.89
CA GLU A 422 0.70 -20.22 -10.42
C GLU A 422 -0.53 -19.57 -9.79
N LEU A 423 -0.98 -18.42 -10.29
CA LEU A 423 -2.22 -17.78 -9.82
C LEU A 423 -3.45 -18.66 -10.10
N GLU A 424 -3.51 -19.37 -11.23
CA GLU A 424 -4.57 -20.36 -11.51
C GLU A 424 -4.52 -21.52 -10.51
N ARG A 425 -3.34 -22.08 -10.24
CA ARG A 425 -3.15 -23.15 -9.27
C ARG A 425 -3.58 -22.71 -7.86
N LEU A 426 -3.12 -21.54 -7.43
CA LEU A 426 -3.43 -20.95 -6.13
C LEU A 426 -4.89 -20.53 -6.01
N GLY A 427 -5.54 -20.17 -7.10
CA GLY A 427 -6.98 -19.93 -7.17
C GLY A 427 -7.83 -21.13 -6.77
N GLN A 428 -7.29 -22.35 -6.85
CA GLN A 428 -7.97 -23.59 -6.46
C GLN A 428 -7.68 -24.04 -5.01
N ARG A 429 -6.80 -23.33 -4.28
CA ARG A 429 -6.46 -23.67 -2.90
C ARG A 429 -7.65 -23.56 -1.94
N GLN A 430 -7.54 -24.20 -0.79
CA GLN A 430 -8.52 -24.02 0.27
C GLN A 430 -8.54 -22.55 0.72
N TRP A 431 -9.72 -21.95 0.67
CA TRP A 431 -9.91 -20.57 1.08
C TRP A 431 -9.87 -20.44 2.61
N ILE A 432 -9.19 -19.40 3.09
CA ILE A 432 -9.10 -19.08 4.51
C ILE A 432 -10.15 -17.99 4.82
N PRO A 433 -11.14 -18.27 5.68
CA PRO A 433 -12.14 -17.28 6.07
C PRO A 433 -11.53 -16.02 6.72
N ALA A 434 -12.19 -14.88 6.56
CA ALA A 434 -11.70 -13.58 7.03
C ALA A 434 -11.41 -13.53 8.53
N ASP A 435 -12.19 -14.23 9.35
CA ASP A 435 -12.03 -14.33 10.80
C ASP A 435 -10.79 -15.11 11.23
N ARG A 436 -10.20 -15.89 10.32
CA ARG A 436 -8.95 -16.63 10.52
C ARG A 436 -7.73 -15.95 9.92
N ARG A 437 -7.86 -14.75 9.36
CA ARG A 437 -6.75 -13.96 8.80
C ARG A 437 -6.21 -13.00 9.86
N PRO A 438 -5.02 -13.23 10.42
CA PRO A 438 -4.52 -12.46 11.56
C PRO A 438 -4.34 -10.95 11.24
N LEU A 439 -4.03 -10.62 9.99
CA LEU A 439 -3.78 -9.23 9.59
C LEU A 439 -5.06 -8.40 9.35
N ASN A 440 -6.23 -9.03 9.30
CA ASN A 440 -7.48 -8.33 9.02
C ASN A 440 -7.77 -7.20 10.01
N SER A 441 -7.37 -7.36 11.27
CA SER A 441 -7.57 -6.38 12.36
C SER A 441 -6.32 -5.55 12.67
N TRP A 442 -5.19 -5.72 11.97
CA TRP A 442 -4.02 -4.91 12.21
C TRP A 442 -4.24 -3.46 11.78
N PRO A 443 -3.76 -2.50 12.56
CA PRO A 443 -3.88 -1.09 12.21
C PRO A 443 -3.09 -0.81 10.92
N SER A 444 -3.64 0.06 10.07
CA SER A 444 -3.00 0.53 8.83
C SER A 444 -2.37 1.92 8.97
N CYS A 445 -2.48 2.51 10.15
CA CYS A 445 -1.88 3.81 10.50
C CYS A 445 -0.80 3.60 11.57
N TRP A 446 0.37 4.17 11.37
CA TRP A 446 1.53 4.13 12.27
C TRP A 446 2.43 5.36 12.15
#